data_b7f80d466702f9eb6048dab7d44b7c45
#
_entry.id   b7f80d466702f9eb6048dab7d44b7c45
#
_cell.length_a   1.000
_cell.length_b   1.000
_cell.length_c   1.000
_cell.angle_alpha   90.00
_cell.angle_beta   90.00
_cell.angle_gamma   90.00
#
_symmetry.space_group_name_H-M   'P 1'
#
loop_
_entity.id
_entity.type
_entity.pdbx_description
1 polymer ?
#
loop_
_entity_poly.entity_id
_entity_poly.type
_entity_poly.pdbx_seq_one_letter_code
_entity_poly.pdbx_strand_id
1 'polypeptide(L)'
;MATTMKIPSRELWSYFGYGLGQCFSFGLVGSFINYFYTDVLGISALAASTIFLIARAWDAVHDPLFASIMDTINSRFGKFRHFLLIAPLLITGVTLLSFYKIEADMTTKILYAGVTYILWGTLYAISDIPFWSMSSVMTN
;
A
#
# COMPACT_ATOMS: atom_id res chain seq x y z
N MET A 1 -28.49 25.93 -10.04
CA MET A 1 -28.00 25.15 -11.20
C MET A 1 -26.65 24.63 -10.84
N ALA A 2 -26.53 23.33 -10.54
CA ALA A 2 -25.25 22.70 -10.27
C ALA A 2 -24.50 22.59 -11.61
N THR A 3 -23.45 23.35 -11.76
CA THR A 3 -22.51 23.22 -12.87
C THR A 3 -21.82 21.88 -12.70
N THR A 4 -22.26 20.86 -13.42
CA THR A 4 -21.55 19.59 -13.54
C THR A 4 -20.19 19.89 -14.18
N MET A 5 -19.16 20.05 -13.34
CA MET A 5 -17.79 20.10 -13.85
C MET A 5 -17.51 18.75 -14.52
N LYS A 6 -17.41 18.76 -15.84
CA LYS A 6 -16.98 17.58 -16.60
C LYS A 6 -15.51 17.37 -16.31
N ILE A 7 -15.20 16.29 -15.58
CA ILE A 7 -13.82 15.85 -15.35
C ILE A 7 -13.18 15.58 -16.72
N PRO A 8 -12.00 16.16 -17.04
CA PRO A 8 -11.29 15.87 -18.27
C PRO A 8 -11.02 14.37 -18.41
N SER A 9 -11.31 13.80 -19.57
CA SER A 9 -11.13 12.36 -19.82
C SER A 9 -9.71 11.88 -19.50
N ARG A 10 -8.70 12.72 -19.68
CA ARG A 10 -7.31 12.42 -19.34
C ARG A 10 -7.11 12.18 -17.84
N GLU A 11 -7.73 12.96 -16.99
CA GLU A 11 -7.64 12.81 -15.53
C GLU A 11 -8.37 11.55 -15.08
N LEU A 12 -9.54 11.27 -15.66
CA LEU A 12 -10.30 10.07 -15.39
C LEU A 12 -9.52 8.80 -15.74
N TRP A 13 -8.89 8.75 -16.92
CA TRP A 13 -8.08 7.61 -17.36
C TRP A 13 -6.82 7.44 -16.51
N SER A 14 -6.19 8.54 -16.12
CA SER A 14 -5.02 8.48 -15.21
C SER A 14 -5.39 7.93 -13.83
N TYR A 15 -6.51 8.38 -13.28
CA TYR A 15 -7.05 7.88 -12.02
C TYR A 15 -7.40 6.40 -12.08
N PHE A 16 -8.07 5.98 -13.15
CA PHE A 16 -8.43 4.58 -13.39
C PHE A 16 -7.19 3.68 -13.53
N GLY A 17 -6.20 4.12 -14.32
CA GLY A 17 -4.94 3.38 -14.49
C GLY A 17 -4.17 3.22 -13.18
N TYR A 18 -4.14 4.26 -12.36
CA TYR A 18 -3.54 4.20 -11.02
C TYR A 18 -4.26 3.19 -10.13
N GLY A 19 -5.59 3.26 -10.07
CA GLY A 19 -6.41 2.33 -9.28
C GLY A 19 -6.25 0.87 -9.73
N LEU A 20 -6.15 0.61 -11.03
CA LEU A 20 -5.87 -0.73 -11.55
C LEU A 20 -4.52 -1.25 -11.06
N GLY A 21 -3.45 -0.44 -11.16
CA GLY A 21 -2.12 -0.81 -10.67
C GLY A 21 -2.12 -1.12 -9.18
N GLN A 22 -2.82 -0.32 -8.40
CA GLN A 22 -2.95 -0.50 -6.95
C GLN A 22 -3.71 -1.78 -6.60
N CYS A 23 -4.85 -2.03 -7.23
CA CYS A 23 -5.62 -3.27 -7.06
C CYS A 23 -4.81 -4.50 -7.47
N PHE A 24 -4.02 -4.41 -8.55
CA PHE A 24 -3.16 -5.49 -9.00
C PHE A 24 -2.06 -5.81 -7.98
N SER A 25 -1.39 -4.79 -7.45
CA SER A 25 -0.37 -4.96 -6.41
C SER A 25 -0.96 -5.59 -5.14
N PHE A 26 -2.12 -5.13 -4.70
CA PHE A 26 -2.83 -5.70 -3.55
C PHE A 26 -3.22 -7.16 -3.77
N GLY A 27 -3.79 -7.46 -4.94
CA GLY A 27 -4.18 -8.83 -5.32
C GLY A 27 -2.99 -9.78 -5.39
N LEU A 28 -1.87 -9.32 -5.95
CA LEU A 28 -0.64 -10.11 -6.04
C LEU A 28 -0.09 -10.44 -4.65
N VAL A 29 0.10 -9.45 -3.81
CA VAL A 29 0.59 -9.67 -2.45
C VAL A 29 -0.41 -10.49 -1.64
N GLY A 30 -1.70 -10.13 -1.66
CA GLY A 30 -2.74 -10.84 -0.90
C GLY A 30 -2.89 -12.32 -1.28
N SER A 31 -2.67 -12.66 -2.55
CA SER A 31 -2.82 -14.04 -3.04
C SER A 31 -1.56 -14.89 -2.87
N PHE A 32 -0.38 -14.30 -3.04
CA PHE A 32 0.86 -15.08 -3.17
C PHE A 32 1.83 -14.94 -2.00
N ILE A 33 1.70 -13.94 -1.14
CA ILE A 33 2.67 -13.71 -0.07
C ILE A 33 2.67 -14.84 0.96
N ASN A 34 1.52 -15.39 1.29
CA ASN A 34 1.41 -16.51 2.23
C ASN A 34 2.09 -17.77 1.67
N TYR A 35 1.83 -18.07 0.41
CA TYR A 35 2.50 -19.19 -0.29
C TYR A 35 4.01 -18.99 -0.31
N PHE A 36 4.48 -17.79 -0.63
CA PHE A 36 5.91 -17.48 -0.63
C PHE A 36 6.55 -17.67 0.74
N TYR A 37 5.89 -17.27 1.83
CA TYR A 37 6.40 -17.43 3.17
C TYR A 37 6.50 -18.89 3.60
N THR A 38 5.47 -19.69 3.32
CA THR A 38 5.42 -21.10 3.74
C THR A 38 6.24 -22.00 2.83
N ASP A 39 6.11 -21.89 1.53
CA ASP A 39 6.67 -22.83 0.56
C ASP A 39 8.07 -22.43 0.07
N VAL A 40 8.36 -21.14 -0.07
CA VAL A 40 9.65 -20.65 -0.59
C VAL A 40 10.63 -20.30 0.52
N LEU A 41 10.20 -19.55 1.53
CA LEU A 41 11.03 -19.20 2.69
C LEU A 41 11.08 -20.33 3.74
N GLY A 42 10.09 -21.22 3.75
CA GLY A 42 9.99 -22.30 4.73
C GLY A 42 9.58 -21.84 6.13
N ILE A 43 8.91 -20.71 6.25
CA ILE A 43 8.38 -20.19 7.51
C ILE A 43 7.12 -20.99 7.87
N SER A 44 6.97 -21.37 9.17
CA SER A 44 5.77 -22.08 9.60
C SER A 44 4.50 -21.24 9.39
N ALA A 45 3.39 -21.90 9.11
CA ALA A 45 2.09 -21.24 8.94
C ALA A 45 1.69 -20.42 10.18
N LEU A 46 2.06 -20.87 11.35
CA LEU A 46 1.83 -20.14 12.61
C LEU A 46 2.62 -18.84 12.66
N ALA A 47 3.90 -18.86 12.26
CA ALA A 47 4.73 -17.66 12.21
C ALA A 47 4.23 -16.67 11.15
N ALA A 48 3.84 -17.16 9.97
CA ALA A 48 3.25 -16.32 8.92
C ALA A 48 1.95 -15.67 9.40
N SER A 49 1.06 -16.42 10.04
CA SER A 49 -0.18 -15.89 10.62
C SER A 49 0.07 -14.83 11.69
N THR A 50 1.11 -15.03 12.51
CA THR A 50 1.52 -14.04 13.53
C THR A 50 2.00 -12.74 12.88
N ILE A 51 2.77 -12.82 11.80
CA ILE A 51 3.20 -11.66 11.01
C ILE A 51 1.98 -10.88 10.50
N PHE A 52 1.00 -11.58 9.92
CA PHE A 52 -0.21 -10.94 9.42
C PHE A 52 -1.05 -10.29 10.54
N LEU A 53 -1.13 -10.94 11.69
CA LEU A 53 -1.84 -10.38 12.84
C LEU A 53 -1.18 -9.10 13.35
N ILE A 54 0.14 -9.10 13.50
CA ILE A 54 0.92 -7.93 13.92
C ILE A 54 0.77 -6.80 12.90
N ALA A 55 0.82 -7.11 11.62
CA ALA A 55 0.63 -6.14 10.56
C ALA A 55 -0.78 -5.50 10.63
N ARG A 56 -1.83 -6.28 10.86
CA ARG A 56 -3.19 -5.76 11.03
C ARG A 56 -3.35 -4.87 12.27
N ALA A 57 -2.72 -5.24 13.36
CA ALA A 57 -2.69 -4.39 14.56
C ALA A 57 -1.97 -3.07 14.29
N TRP A 58 -0.89 -3.11 13.55
CA TRP A 58 -0.17 -1.91 13.10
C TRP A 58 -1.03 -1.02 12.19
N ASP A 59 -1.69 -1.59 11.19
CA ASP A 59 -2.57 -0.87 10.28
C ASP A 59 -3.69 -0.15 11.06
N ALA A 60 -4.30 -0.82 12.03
CA ALA A 60 -5.36 -0.26 12.86
C ALA A 60 -4.93 1.01 13.64
N VAL A 61 -3.66 1.12 13.98
CA VAL A 61 -3.10 2.31 14.66
C VAL A 61 -2.58 3.33 13.65
N HIS A 62 -1.87 2.87 12.64
CA HIS A 62 -1.19 3.72 11.66
C HIS A 62 -2.17 4.44 10.73
N ASP A 63 -3.21 3.78 10.23
CA ASP A 63 -4.10 4.35 9.22
C ASP A 63 -4.87 5.58 9.73
N PRO A 64 -5.47 5.59 10.93
CA PRO A 64 -6.11 6.79 11.46
C PRO A 64 -5.13 7.93 11.73
N LEU A 65 -3.93 7.61 12.21
CA LEU A 65 -2.89 8.62 12.46
C LEU A 65 -2.45 9.26 11.15
N PHE A 66 -2.20 8.44 10.12
CA PHE A 66 -1.78 8.93 8.83
C PHE A 66 -2.88 9.76 8.15
N ALA A 67 -4.14 9.31 8.19
CA ALA A 67 -5.28 10.07 7.69
C ALA A 67 -5.38 11.45 8.36
N SER A 68 -5.22 11.50 9.67
CA SER A 68 -5.22 12.73 10.46
C SER A 68 -4.09 13.69 10.05
N ILE A 69 -2.88 13.17 9.85
CA ILE A 69 -1.72 13.94 9.37
C ILE A 69 -2.00 14.46 7.95
N MET A 70 -2.53 13.63 7.06
CA MET A 70 -2.86 14.03 5.70
C MET A 70 -3.87 15.16 5.65
N ASP A 71 -4.81 15.21 6.59
CA ASP A 71 -5.79 16.30 6.67
C ASP A 71 -5.16 17.65 7.05
N THR A 72 -4.05 17.65 7.74
CA THR A 72 -3.33 18.88 8.13
C THR A 72 -2.37 19.40 7.05
N ILE A 73 -1.98 18.56 6.09
CA ILE A 73 -1.03 18.95 5.04
C ILE A 73 -1.71 19.83 3.99
N ASN A 74 -1.40 21.10 3.99
CA ASN A 74 -1.75 22.06 2.94
C ASN A 74 -0.56 22.25 1.99
N SER A 75 -0.47 21.42 0.96
CA SER A 75 0.59 21.53 -0.05
C SER A 75 0.23 22.49 -1.18
N ARG A 76 1.19 23.36 -1.52
CA ARG A 76 1.10 24.36 -2.60
C ARG A 76 0.92 23.74 -4.00
N PHE A 77 1.27 22.44 -4.14
CA PHE A 77 1.24 21.67 -5.41
C PHE A 77 0.04 20.69 -5.50
N GLY A 78 -0.95 20.82 -4.62
CA GLY A 78 -2.04 19.85 -4.49
C GLY A 78 -1.74 18.81 -3.41
N LYS A 79 -2.68 18.68 -2.48
CA LYS A 79 -2.58 17.93 -1.21
C LYS A 79 -2.07 16.49 -1.39
N PHE A 80 -2.32 15.87 -2.56
CA PHE A 80 -2.13 14.43 -2.75
C PHE A 80 -1.16 14.05 -3.89
N ARG A 81 -0.79 14.98 -4.77
CA ARG A 81 -0.04 14.65 -6.00
C ARG A 81 1.33 14.06 -5.76
N HIS A 82 2.07 14.54 -4.77
CA HIS A 82 3.41 14.02 -4.45
C HIS A 82 3.37 12.59 -3.95
N PHE A 83 2.41 12.27 -3.09
CA PHE A 83 2.25 10.92 -2.55
C PHE A 83 1.88 9.93 -3.66
N LEU A 84 1.00 10.32 -4.57
CA LEU A 84 0.59 9.48 -5.69
C LEU A 84 1.69 9.24 -6.73
N LEU A 85 2.71 10.10 -6.82
CA LEU A 85 3.85 9.91 -7.71
C LEU A 85 4.94 9.04 -7.09
N ILE A 86 5.23 9.23 -5.81
CA ILE A 86 6.35 8.57 -5.14
C ILE A 86 5.93 7.19 -4.60
N ALA A 87 4.72 7.08 -4.06
CA ALA A 87 4.26 5.85 -3.43
C ALA A 87 4.29 4.61 -4.35
N PRO A 88 3.88 4.65 -5.63
CA PRO A 88 3.95 3.47 -6.49
C PRO A 88 5.36 2.93 -6.69
N LEU A 89 6.36 3.81 -6.79
CA LEU A 89 7.76 3.41 -6.93
C LEU A 89 8.26 2.70 -5.67
N LEU A 90 7.93 3.26 -4.50
CA LEU A 90 8.29 2.65 -3.21
C LEU A 90 7.56 1.33 -2.98
N ILE A 91 6.26 1.27 -3.28
CA ILE A 91 5.46 0.04 -3.18
C ILE A 91 6.03 -1.05 -4.08
N THR A 92 6.38 -0.71 -5.32
CA THR A 92 7.00 -1.68 -6.25
C THR A 92 8.33 -2.18 -5.70
N GLY A 93 9.19 -1.31 -5.21
CA GLY A 93 10.48 -1.69 -4.61
C GLY A 93 10.30 -2.62 -3.40
N VAL A 94 9.39 -2.29 -2.49
CA VAL A 94 9.12 -3.12 -1.30
C VAL A 94 8.42 -4.42 -1.67
N THR A 95 7.55 -4.43 -2.68
CA THR A 95 6.94 -5.67 -3.20
C THR A 95 8.02 -6.62 -3.71
N LEU A 96 8.99 -6.14 -4.49
CA LEU A 96 10.12 -6.95 -4.95
C LEU A 96 10.95 -7.49 -3.77
N LEU A 97 11.21 -6.66 -2.76
CA LEU A 97 11.90 -7.09 -1.54
C LEU A 97 11.09 -8.14 -0.77
N SER A 98 9.78 -8.01 -0.70
CA SER A 98 8.90 -8.97 0.00
C SER A 98 8.90 -10.35 -0.63
N PHE A 99 9.12 -10.44 -1.94
CA PHE A 99 9.23 -11.70 -2.69
C PHE A 99 10.69 -12.14 -2.93
N TYR A 100 11.65 -11.47 -2.32
CA TYR A 100 13.05 -11.86 -2.44
C TYR A 100 13.39 -12.97 -1.43
N LYS A 101 13.91 -14.10 -1.93
CA LYS A 101 14.35 -15.23 -1.09
C LYS A 101 15.71 -14.91 -0.49
N ILE A 102 15.75 -14.79 0.83
CA ILE A 102 17.01 -14.68 1.56
C ILE A 102 17.45 -16.07 2.09
N GLU A 103 18.73 -16.32 2.04
CA GLU A 103 19.34 -17.49 2.66
C GLU A 103 19.93 -17.10 4.02
N ALA A 104 19.16 -17.35 5.07
CA ALA A 104 19.49 -17.00 6.44
C ALA A 104 18.88 -18.04 7.40
N ASP A 105 19.19 -17.91 8.67
CA ASP A 105 18.53 -18.68 9.73
C ASP A 105 17.03 -18.34 9.84
N MET A 106 16.25 -19.22 10.44
CA MET A 106 14.80 -19.11 10.51
C MET A 106 14.35 -17.80 11.16
N THR A 107 15.02 -17.37 12.23
CA THR A 107 14.69 -16.13 12.92
C THR A 107 14.86 -14.90 12.03
N THR A 108 15.94 -14.83 11.27
CA THR A 108 16.21 -13.75 10.32
C THR A 108 15.19 -13.74 9.20
N LYS A 109 14.78 -14.90 8.68
CA LYS A 109 13.71 -15.01 7.66
C LYS A 109 12.38 -14.47 8.17
N ILE A 110 11.99 -14.82 9.39
CA ILE A 110 10.74 -14.35 10.01
C ILE A 110 10.79 -12.82 10.22
N LEU A 111 11.88 -12.29 10.73
CA LEU A 111 12.07 -10.85 10.91
C LEU A 111 12.03 -10.10 9.58
N TYR A 112 12.71 -10.60 8.57
CA TYR A 112 12.71 -10.04 7.22
C TYR A 112 11.30 -10.02 6.61
N ALA A 113 10.59 -11.14 6.67
CA ALA A 113 9.23 -11.25 6.19
C ALA A 113 8.29 -10.27 6.92
N GLY A 114 8.38 -10.18 8.24
CA GLY A 114 7.57 -9.28 9.05
C GLY A 114 7.83 -7.81 8.74
N VAL A 115 9.10 -7.40 8.68
CA VAL A 115 9.50 -6.01 8.39
C VAL A 115 9.07 -5.59 6.98
N THR A 116 9.33 -6.41 5.98
CA THR A 116 8.96 -6.10 4.59
C THR A 116 7.44 -6.04 4.40
N TYR A 117 6.69 -6.92 5.04
CA TYR A 117 5.24 -6.94 4.95
C TYR A 117 4.60 -5.73 5.63
N ILE A 118 5.05 -5.36 6.83
CA ILE A 118 4.58 -4.15 7.55
C ILE A 118 4.94 -2.89 6.76
N LEU A 119 6.16 -2.82 6.21
CA LEU A 119 6.59 -1.70 5.39
C LEU A 119 5.75 -1.57 4.13
N TRP A 120 5.46 -2.68 3.47
CA TRP A 120 4.57 -2.70 2.30
C TRP A 120 3.17 -2.19 2.65
N GLY A 121 2.55 -2.67 3.73
CA GLY A 121 1.25 -2.24 4.19
C GLY A 121 1.21 -0.75 4.52
N THR A 122 2.24 -0.24 5.20
CA THR A 122 2.39 1.18 5.54
C THR A 122 2.47 2.05 4.27
N LEU A 123 3.30 1.68 3.31
CA LEU A 123 3.42 2.40 2.03
C LEU A 123 2.14 2.31 1.20
N TYR A 124 1.47 1.15 1.25
CA TYR A 124 0.20 0.97 0.58
C TYR A 124 -0.87 1.91 1.15
N ALA A 125 -0.99 2.03 2.46
CA ALA A 125 -1.91 2.96 3.12
C ALA A 125 -1.60 4.43 2.78
N ILE A 126 -0.32 4.80 2.71
CA ILE A 126 0.14 6.14 2.27
C ILE A 126 -0.32 6.47 0.85
N SER A 127 -0.44 5.47 -0.01
CA SER A 127 -0.96 5.60 -1.37
C SER A 127 -2.49 5.55 -1.43
N ASP A 128 -3.10 4.69 -0.65
CA ASP A 128 -4.54 4.39 -0.69
C ASP A 128 -5.38 5.53 -0.15
N ILE A 129 -5.01 6.11 0.98
CA ILE A 129 -5.72 7.23 1.60
C ILE A 129 -5.85 8.45 0.68
N PRO A 130 -4.77 8.96 0.05
CA PRO A 130 -4.85 10.04 -0.92
C PRO A 130 -5.65 9.68 -2.17
N PHE A 131 -5.56 8.43 -2.63
CA PHE A 131 -6.28 7.96 -3.81
C PHE A 131 -7.80 8.04 -3.61
N TRP A 132 -8.31 7.53 -2.50
CA TRP A 132 -9.74 7.61 -2.18
C TRP A 132 -10.19 9.04 -1.88
N SER A 133 -9.36 9.85 -1.24
CA SER A 133 -9.64 11.26 -0.97
C SER A 133 -9.74 12.08 -2.26
N MET A 134 -8.97 11.75 -3.30
CA MET A 134 -9.08 12.41 -4.61
C MET A 134 -10.45 12.20 -5.26
N SER A 135 -11.08 11.04 -5.08
CA SER A 135 -12.39 10.77 -5.66
C SER A 135 -13.44 11.78 -5.18
N SER A 136 -13.39 12.19 -3.92
CA SER A 136 -14.30 13.18 -3.35
C SER A 136 -14.04 14.60 -3.87
N VAL A 137 -12.81 14.93 -4.21
CA VAL A 137 -12.42 16.25 -4.76
C VAL A 137 -12.76 16.34 -6.25
N MET A 138 -12.71 15.24 -6.99
CA MET A 138 -13.05 15.21 -8.43
C MET A 138 -14.55 15.30 -8.69
N THR A 139 -15.39 14.99 -7.69
CA THR A 139 -16.86 14.96 -7.83
C THR A 139 -17.55 16.24 -7.32
N ASN A 140 -16.83 17.15 -6.68
CA ASN A 140 -17.30 18.46 -6.22
C ASN A 140 -16.80 19.57 -7.17
#